data_8c64a877167f95d01243b8f46eb94a57
#
_entry.id   8c64a877167f95d01243b8f46eb94a57
#
_cell.length_a   1.000
_cell.length_b   1.000
_cell.length_c   1.000
_cell.angle_alpha   90.00
_cell.angle_beta   90.00
_cell.angle_gamma   90.00
#
_symmetry.space_group_name_H-M   'P 1'
#
loop_
_entity.id
_entity.type
_entity.pdbx_description
1 polymer ?
#
loop_
_entity_poly.entity_id
_entity_poly.type
_entity_poly.pdbx_seq_one_letter_code
_entity_poly.pdbx_strand_id
1 'polypeptide(L)'
;MYKITEQGRSMIEMLGVLAIIGVLSIGGLHVINRMQYEHKATQLVNDFNETVTKLQKSIGQMDSGYKDISVFAYKNNLYSTNWVPNQKNNIIIYTGLLSSTYNFLGTSSTKLYQVRARNVDDNICIRLAMQEFPNIYVVNVNSQTVRNSKIKLSLKNVTDKCNKGSDNIVGFYFNNPYNS
;
A
#
# COMPACT_ATOMS: atom_id res chain seq x y z
N MET A 1 -9.55 -37.20 63.38
CA MET A 1 -10.22 -36.26 62.45
C MET A 1 -9.17 -35.49 61.69
N TYR A 2 -8.87 -35.92 60.46
CA TYR A 2 -7.96 -35.20 59.58
C TYR A 2 -8.75 -34.11 58.87
N LYS A 3 -8.51 -32.83 59.19
CA LYS A 3 -8.89 -31.69 58.35
C LYS A 3 -7.94 -31.64 57.16
N ILE A 4 -8.34 -32.26 56.10
CA ILE A 4 -7.65 -32.08 54.80
C ILE A 4 -7.93 -30.66 54.35
N THR A 5 -6.88 -29.88 54.28
CA THR A 5 -6.86 -28.47 53.93
C THR A 5 -7.39 -28.26 52.54
N GLU A 6 -8.56 -27.66 52.39
CA GLU A 6 -9.14 -27.22 51.10
C GLU A 6 -8.29 -26.15 50.41
N GLN A 7 -7.32 -25.55 51.11
CA GLN A 7 -6.43 -24.51 50.57
C GLN A 7 -5.51 -24.95 49.43
N GLY A 8 -5.06 -26.22 49.39
CA GLY A 8 -4.19 -26.72 48.34
C GLY A 8 -4.89 -26.95 46.99
N ARG A 9 -6.18 -27.29 47.05
CA ARG A 9 -6.99 -27.56 45.87
C ARG A 9 -7.31 -26.27 45.11
N SER A 10 -7.64 -25.21 45.82
CA SER A 10 -7.88 -23.87 45.28
C SER A 10 -6.64 -23.29 44.58
N MET A 11 -5.45 -23.54 45.10
CA MET A 11 -4.20 -23.03 44.57
C MET A 11 -3.81 -23.68 43.22
N ILE A 12 -4.02 -24.99 43.10
CA ILE A 12 -3.77 -25.74 41.84
C ILE A 12 -4.78 -25.35 40.77
N GLU A 13 -6.06 -25.19 41.14
CA GLU A 13 -7.09 -24.71 40.20
C GLU A 13 -6.80 -23.31 39.71
N MET A 14 -6.34 -22.42 40.60
CA MET A 14 -5.96 -21.04 40.22
C MET A 14 -4.73 -20.99 39.30
N LEU A 15 -3.72 -21.82 39.54
CA LEU A 15 -2.55 -21.96 38.66
C LEU A 15 -2.94 -22.52 37.30
N GLY A 16 -3.87 -23.49 37.23
CA GLY A 16 -4.39 -24.02 35.98
C GLY A 16 -5.12 -22.96 35.12
N VAL A 17 -5.97 -22.16 35.77
CA VAL A 17 -6.67 -21.05 35.06
C VAL A 17 -5.70 -19.99 34.59
N LEU A 18 -4.70 -19.61 35.37
CA LEU A 18 -3.68 -18.64 34.98
C LEU A 18 -2.84 -19.15 33.79
N ALA A 19 -2.51 -20.44 33.78
CA ALA A 19 -1.78 -21.05 32.66
C ALA A 19 -2.59 -21.00 31.35
N ILE A 20 -3.89 -21.30 31.42
CA ILE A 20 -4.80 -21.24 30.25
C ILE A 20 -4.96 -19.80 29.77
N ILE A 21 -5.16 -18.82 30.65
CA ILE A 21 -5.27 -17.41 30.31
C ILE A 21 -3.96 -16.92 29.65
N GLY A 22 -2.80 -17.35 30.17
CA GLY A 22 -1.50 -17.01 29.60
C GLY A 22 -1.35 -17.47 28.14
N VAL A 23 -1.70 -18.72 27.84
CA VAL A 23 -1.64 -19.28 26.48
C VAL A 23 -2.63 -18.59 25.53
N LEU A 24 -3.86 -18.34 25.98
CA LEU A 24 -4.87 -17.64 25.18
C LEU A 24 -4.48 -16.18 24.92
N SER A 25 -3.85 -15.52 25.88
CA SER A 25 -3.41 -14.12 25.71
C SER A 25 -2.30 -13.99 24.65
N ILE A 26 -1.32 -14.89 24.63
CA ILE A 26 -0.23 -14.89 23.65
C ILE A 26 -0.78 -15.16 22.24
N GLY A 27 -1.67 -16.16 22.10
CA GLY A 27 -2.32 -16.47 20.81
C GLY A 27 -3.20 -15.33 20.32
N GLY A 28 -3.96 -14.69 21.20
CA GLY A 28 -4.83 -13.57 20.86
C GLY A 28 -4.09 -12.35 20.37
N LEU A 29 -2.98 -11.97 20.98
CA LEU A 29 -2.18 -10.80 20.56
C LEU A 29 -1.59 -10.97 19.17
N HIS A 30 -1.14 -12.16 18.80
CA HIS A 30 -0.59 -12.43 17.48
C HIS A 30 -1.66 -12.27 16.38
N VAL A 31 -2.87 -12.78 16.63
CA VAL A 31 -4.00 -12.66 15.68
C VAL A 31 -4.41 -11.20 15.52
N ILE A 32 -4.51 -10.43 16.61
CA ILE A 32 -4.88 -9.00 16.56
C ILE A 32 -3.86 -8.21 15.75
N ASN A 33 -2.56 -8.40 15.96
CA ASN A 33 -1.51 -7.70 15.22
C ASN A 33 -1.59 -8.00 13.71
N ARG A 34 -1.84 -9.27 13.35
CA ARG A 34 -2.02 -9.66 11.96
C ARG A 34 -3.27 -9.02 11.35
N MET A 35 -4.39 -9.01 12.05
CA MET A 35 -5.62 -8.37 11.58
C MET A 35 -5.44 -6.86 11.38
N GLN A 36 -4.77 -6.18 12.30
CA GLN A 36 -4.46 -4.75 12.18
C GLN A 36 -3.56 -4.47 10.97
N TYR A 37 -2.56 -5.30 10.73
CA TYR A 37 -1.71 -5.18 9.55
C TYR A 37 -2.53 -5.36 8.25
N GLU A 38 -3.34 -6.40 8.15
CA GLU A 38 -4.19 -6.66 6.96
C GLU A 38 -5.18 -5.52 6.71
N HIS A 39 -5.76 -4.96 7.78
CA HIS A 39 -6.64 -3.79 7.67
C HIS A 39 -5.89 -2.57 7.09
N LYS A 40 -4.69 -2.26 7.64
CA LYS A 40 -3.86 -1.15 7.14
C LYS A 40 -3.39 -1.39 5.70
N ALA A 41 -3.03 -2.62 5.34
CA ALA A 41 -2.64 -2.97 3.99
C ALA A 41 -3.79 -2.77 2.99
N THR A 42 -5.00 -3.20 3.36
CA THR A 42 -6.20 -2.98 2.54
C THR A 42 -6.53 -1.51 2.39
N GLN A 43 -6.46 -0.75 3.48
CA GLN A 43 -6.69 0.70 3.46
C GLN A 43 -5.66 1.41 2.56
N LEU A 44 -4.39 1.02 2.63
CA LEU A 44 -3.33 1.57 1.77
C LEU A 44 -3.63 1.36 0.28
N VAL A 45 -4.06 0.16 -0.11
CA VAL A 45 -4.45 -0.14 -1.50
C VAL A 45 -5.66 0.69 -1.92
N ASN A 46 -6.65 0.86 -1.04
CA ASN A 46 -7.83 1.68 -1.31
C ASN A 46 -7.47 3.16 -1.47
N ASP A 47 -6.62 3.70 -0.61
CA ASP A 47 -6.12 5.08 -0.68
C ASP A 47 -5.37 5.33 -2.01
N PHE A 48 -4.58 4.35 -2.43
CA PHE A 48 -3.89 4.41 -3.73
C PHE A 48 -4.88 4.42 -4.90
N ASN A 49 -5.86 3.52 -4.88
CA ASN A 49 -6.89 3.42 -5.92
C ASN A 49 -7.75 4.69 -6.01
N GLU A 50 -8.15 5.24 -4.86
CA GLU A 50 -8.88 6.52 -4.78
C GLU A 50 -8.08 7.66 -5.42
N THR A 51 -6.79 7.75 -5.05
CA THR A 51 -5.88 8.77 -5.56
C THR A 51 -5.70 8.67 -7.07
N VAL A 52 -5.41 7.47 -7.59
CA VAL A 52 -5.27 7.24 -9.03
C VAL A 52 -6.56 7.61 -9.77
N THR A 53 -7.71 7.24 -9.22
CA THR A 53 -9.02 7.56 -9.83
C THR A 53 -9.30 9.06 -9.87
N LYS A 54 -9.03 9.79 -8.76
CA LYS A 54 -9.15 11.25 -8.70
C LYS A 54 -8.25 11.91 -9.74
N LEU A 55 -7.00 11.45 -9.80
CA LEU A 55 -6.02 11.97 -10.74
C LEU A 55 -6.44 11.75 -12.20
N GLN A 56 -6.89 10.55 -12.55
CA GLN A 56 -7.36 10.23 -13.91
C GLN A 56 -8.54 11.10 -14.35
N LYS A 57 -9.48 11.38 -13.45
CA LYS A 57 -10.63 12.25 -13.73
C LYS A 57 -10.26 13.71 -13.97
N SER A 58 -9.21 14.18 -13.32
CA SER A 58 -8.82 15.59 -13.33
C SER A 58 -7.69 15.91 -14.31
N ILE A 59 -6.99 14.89 -14.81
CA ILE A 59 -5.78 15.08 -15.60
C ILE A 59 -6.03 15.76 -16.94
N GLY A 60 -7.25 15.66 -17.49
CA GLY A 60 -7.66 16.37 -18.70
C GLY A 60 -7.71 17.90 -18.56
N GLN A 61 -7.64 18.41 -17.32
CA GLN A 61 -7.62 19.84 -17.03
C GLN A 61 -6.21 20.45 -17.01
N MET A 62 -5.18 19.64 -17.30
CA MET A 62 -3.81 20.12 -17.33
C MET A 62 -3.43 20.63 -18.72
N ASP A 63 -3.29 21.96 -18.87
CA ASP A 63 -2.96 22.61 -20.15
C ASP A 63 -1.49 22.52 -20.55
N SER A 64 -0.57 22.28 -19.59
CA SER A 64 0.90 22.40 -19.77
C SER A 64 1.66 21.09 -19.83
N GLY A 65 0.96 19.96 -20.09
CA GLY A 65 1.57 18.64 -20.01
C GLY A 65 1.76 18.19 -18.54
N TYR A 66 2.35 16.99 -18.35
CA TYR A 66 2.40 16.37 -17.02
C TYR A 66 3.63 16.71 -16.17
N LYS A 67 4.48 17.63 -16.62
CA LYS A 67 5.71 18.01 -15.90
C LYS A 67 5.43 18.36 -14.42
N ASP A 68 4.34 19.08 -14.17
CA ASP A 68 3.99 19.58 -12.84
C ASP A 68 2.83 18.81 -12.20
N ILE A 69 2.61 17.55 -12.60
CA ILE A 69 1.51 16.72 -12.11
C ILE A 69 1.49 16.59 -10.58
N SER A 70 2.64 16.56 -9.95
CA SER A 70 2.77 16.51 -8.48
C SER A 70 2.20 17.76 -7.82
N VAL A 71 2.53 18.93 -8.37
CA VAL A 71 2.02 20.24 -7.89
C VAL A 71 0.54 20.38 -8.20
N PHE A 72 0.10 19.95 -9.38
CA PHE A 72 -1.30 19.94 -9.77
C PHE A 72 -2.15 19.09 -8.82
N ALA A 73 -1.70 17.87 -8.54
CA ALA A 73 -2.38 16.96 -7.61
C ALA A 73 -2.47 17.55 -6.19
N TYR A 74 -1.42 18.22 -5.73
CA TYR A 74 -1.41 18.88 -4.43
C TYR A 74 -2.40 20.05 -4.36
N LYS A 75 -2.35 20.97 -5.33
CA LYS A 75 -3.22 22.16 -5.36
C LYS A 75 -4.71 21.80 -5.46
N ASN A 76 -5.04 20.71 -6.12
CA ASN A 76 -6.42 20.27 -6.32
C ASN A 76 -6.87 19.16 -5.36
N ASN A 77 -6.07 18.83 -4.33
CA ASN A 77 -6.36 17.79 -3.35
C ASN A 77 -6.72 16.43 -3.98
N LEU A 78 -5.99 16.04 -5.04
CA LEU A 78 -6.23 14.80 -5.79
C LEU A 78 -5.54 13.58 -5.18
N TYR A 79 -5.20 13.63 -3.93
CA TYR A 79 -4.59 12.52 -3.17
C TYR A 79 -5.54 12.06 -2.05
N SER A 80 -5.26 10.90 -1.45
CA SER A 80 -6.03 10.41 -0.32
C SER A 80 -5.89 11.33 0.89
N THR A 81 -6.97 11.53 1.64
CA THR A 81 -6.97 12.30 2.88
C THR A 81 -6.08 11.69 3.97
N ASN A 82 -5.75 10.40 3.84
CA ASN A 82 -4.84 9.70 4.75
C ASN A 82 -3.36 9.92 4.42
N TRP A 83 -3.05 10.62 3.33
CA TRP A 83 -1.68 10.89 2.93
C TRP A 83 -1.23 12.26 3.41
N VAL A 84 -0.04 12.31 3.97
CA VAL A 84 0.59 13.56 4.43
C VAL A 84 1.55 14.06 3.35
N PRO A 85 1.27 15.20 2.70
CA PRO A 85 2.16 15.78 1.72
C PRO A 85 3.41 16.38 2.38
N ASN A 86 4.58 16.10 1.82
CA ASN A 86 5.84 16.68 2.20
C ASN A 86 6.47 17.33 0.96
N GLN A 87 6.54 18.64 0.96
CA GLN A 87 7.10 19.41 -0.15
C GLN A 87 8.59 19.70 0.10
N LYS A 88 9.45 19.24 -0.81
CA LYS A 88 10.87 19.52 -0.81
C LYS A 88 11.32 19.84 -2.24
N ASN A 89 11.93 21.01 -2.47
CA ASN A 89 12.51 21.43 -3.77
C ASN A 89 11.55 21.25 -4.97
N ASN A 90 10.32 21.74 -4.87
CA ASN A 90 9.26 21.58 -5.87
C ASN A 90 8.83 20.14 -6.18
N ILE A 91 9.29 19.17 -5.41
CA ILE A 91 8.84 17.79 -5.47
C ILE A 91 7.93 17.55 -4.27
N ILE A 92 6.75 17.00 -4.51
CA ILE A 92 5.82 16.62 -3.46
C ILE A 92 5.84 15.11 -3.34
N ILE A 93 6.20 14.64 -2.16
CA ILE A 93 6.16 13.24 -1.76
C ILE A 93 5.08 13.11 -0.69
N TYR A 94 4.22 12.14 -0.85
CA TYR A 94 3.16 11.86 0.12
C TYR A 94 3.57 10.67 0.97
N THR A 95 3.40 10.77 2.28
CA THR A 95 3.60 9.66 3.22
C THR A 95 2.24 9.11 3.62
N GLY A 96 2.06 7.81 3.47
CA GLY A 96 0.85 7.08 3.82
C GLY A 96 1.06 6.09 4.95
N LEU A 97 0.15 5.13 5.05
CA LEU A 97 0.18 4.05 6.04
C LEU A 97 1.42 3.16 5.86
N LEU A 98 1.85 2.53 6.95
CA LEU A 98 2.97 1.59 6.98
C LEU A 98 4.28 2.19 6.42
N SER A 99 4.49 3.50 6.61
CA SER A 99 5.66 4.24 6.13
C SER A 99 5.84 4.23 4.61
N SER A 100 4.80 3.86 3.86
CA SER A 100 4.81 3.93 2.41
C SER A 100 4.91 5.38 1.92
N THR A 101 5.55 5.57 0.78
CA THR A 101 5.66 6.90 0.17
C THR A 101 5.16 6.88 -1.27
N TYR A 102 4.53 7.97 -1.68
CA TYR A 102 3.94 8.10 -3.01
C TYR A 102 4.43 9.35 -3.70
N ASN A 103 4.63 9.26 -5.00
CA ASN A 103 4.93 10.43 -5.82
C ASN A 103 4.31 10.31 -7.20
N PHE A 104 4.00 11.47 -7.77
CA PHE A 104 3.52 11.62 -9.13
C PHE A 104 4.63 12.20 -9.98
N LEU A 105 4.89 11.57 -11.11
CA LEU A 105 5.94 11.98 -12.03
C LEU A 105 5.33 12.15 -13.41
N GLY A 106 5.54 13.31 -14.00
CA GLY A 106 5.19 13.55 -15.38
C GLY A 106 6.41 13.47 -16.28
N THR A 107 6.22 13.10 -17.54
CA THR A 107 7.24 13.20 -18.55
C THR A 107 7.10 14.54 -19.29
N SER A 108 8.20 15.09 -19.76
CA SER A 108 8.20 16.31 -20.60
C SER A 108 7.53 16.11 -21.96
N SER A 109 7.43 14.86 -22.44
CA SER A 109 6.55 14.50 -23.55
C SER A 109 5.15 14.28 -22.98
N THR A 110 4.20 15.08 -23.36
CA THR A 110 2.82 15.23 -22.90
C THR A 110 1.94 13.97 -22.85
N LYS A 111 2.51 12.79 -23.08
CA LYS A 111 1.74 11.56 -23.30
C LYS A 111 1.68 10.60 -22.12
N LEU A 112 2.66 10.66 -21.18
CA LEU A 112 2.74 9.69 -20.10
C LEU A 112 2.92 10.36 -18.73
N TYR A 113 2.21 9.87 -17.75
CA TYR A 113 2.47 10.18 -16.34
C TYR A 113 2.60 8.89 -15.54
N GLN A 114 3.27 8.98 -14.42
CA GLN A 114 3.51 7.85 -13.51
C GLN A 114 3.01 8.15 -12.13
N VAL A 115 2.32 7.18 -11.54
CA VAL A 115 2.04 7.13 -10.10
C VAL A 115 2.90 6.03 -9.50
N ARG A 116 3.67 6.36 -8.46
CA ARG A 116 4.63 5.44 -7.87
C ARG A 116 4.40 5.32 -6.37
N ALA A 117 4.32 4.07 -5.89
CA ALA A 117 4.40 3.71 -4.48
C ALA A 117 5.78 3.15 -4.16
N ARG A 118 6.37 3.55 -3.04
CA ARG A 118 7.68 3.10 -2.55
C ARG A 118 7.59 2.69 -1.09
N ASN A 119 8.58 1.95 -0.62
CA ASN A 119 8.68 1.45 0.74
C ASN A 119 7.45 0.62 1.12
N VAL A 120 7.05 -0.26 0.22
CA VAL A 120 5.96 -1.21 0.45
C VAL A 120 6.53 -2.60 0.63
N ASP A 121 5.95 -3.36 1.55
CA ASP A 121 6.35 -4.75 1.75
C ASP A 121 5.90 -5.66 0.60
N ASP A 122 6.39 -6.90 0.58
CA ASP A 122 6.14 -7.83 -0.51
C ASP A 122 4.65 -8.10 -0.73
N ASN A 123 3.84 -8.22 0.33
CA ASN A 123 2.41 -8.47 0.25
C ASN A 123 1.66 -7.27 -0.35
N ILE A 124 1.96 -6.06 0.13
CA ILE A 124 1.38 -4.82 -0.39
C ILE A 124 1.84 -4.58 -1.84
N CYS A 125 3.11 -4.85 -2.15
CA CYS A 125 3.66 -4.77 -3.50
C CYS A 125 2.86 -5.63 -4.48
N ILE A 126 2.58 -6.90 -4.12
CA ILE A 126 1.79 -7.80 -4.95
C ILE A 126 0.36 -7.27 -5.13
N ARG A 127 -0.29 -6.85 -4.03
CA ARG A 127 -1.67 -6.31 -4.07
C ARG A 127 -1.77 -5.07 -4.94
N LEU A 128 -0.82 -4.14 -4.84
CA LEU A 128 -0.76 -2.94 -5.68
C LEU A 128 -0.51 -3.30 -7.14
N ALA A 129 0.53 -4.07 -7.43
CA ALA A 129 0.90 -4.40 -8.81
C ALA A 129 -0.20 -5.14 -9.58
N MET A 130 -1.08 -5.85 -8.86
CA MET A 130 -2.23 -6.56 -9.43
C MET A 130 -3.47 -5.66 -9.63
N GLN A 131 -3.41 -4.37 -9.24
CA GLN A 131 -4.53 -3.46 -9.49
C GLN A 131 -4.70 -3.18 -10.98
N GLU A 132 -5.95 -3.09 -11.40
CA GLU A 132 -6.33 -2.74 -12.77
C GLU A 132 -6.93 -1.34 -12.79
N PHE A 133 -6.34 -0.47 -13.61
CA PHE A 133 -6.85 0.87 -13.86
C PHE A 133 -7.10 1.07 -15.35
N PRO A 134 -8.04 1.93 -15.75
CA PRO A 134 -8.17 2.37 -17.13
C PRO A 134 -6.87 3.02 -17.62
N ASN A 135 -6.58 2.89 -18.90
CA ASN A 135 -5.45 3.56 -19.58
C ASN A 135 -4.05 3.24 -19.01
N ILE A 136 -3.91 2.12 -18.28
CA ILE A 136 -2.57 1.63 -17.89
C ILE A 136 -1.79 1.27 -19.17
N TYR A 137 -0.62 1.88 -19.32
CA TYR A 137 0.33 1.56 -20.37
C TYR A 137 1.36 0.52 -19.91
N VAL A 138 1.96 0.72 -18.73
CA VAL A 138 2.98 -0.18 -18.16
C VAL A 138 2.82 -0.25 -16.64
N VAL A 139 3.06 -1.42 -16.07
CA VAL A 139 3.27 -1.62 -14.62
C VAL A 139 4.69 -2.13 -14.41
N ASN A 140 5.44 -1.45 -13.57
CA ASN A 140 6.79 -1.84 -13.17
C ASN A 140 6.83 -2.17 -11.69
N VAL A 141 7.57 -3.21 -11.34
CA VAL A 141 7.94 -3.57 -9.97
C VAL A 141 9.45 -3.59 -9.87
N ASN A 142 10.03 -2.83 -8.94
CA ASN A 142 11.46 -2.75 -8.74
C ASN A 142 12.26 -2.47 -10.04
N SER A 143 11.73 -1.55 -10.86
CA SER A 143 12.26 -1.18 -12.18
C SER A 143 12.16 -2.25 -13.26
N GLN A 144 11.46 -3.35 -13.01
CA GLN A 144 11.22 -4.43 -13.98
C GLN A 144 9.76 -4.41 -14.43
N THR A 145 9.52 -4.53 -15.73
CA THR A 145 8.16 -4.52 -16.28
C THR A 145 7.45 -5.84 -15.98
N VAL A 146 6.28 -5.75 -15.34
CA VAL A 146 5.39 -6.90 -15.05
C VAL A 146 4.15 -6.91 -15.94
N ARG A 147 3.81 -5.76 -16.54
CA ARG A 147 2.70 -5.60 -17.49
C ARG A 147 3.02 -4.53 -18.52
N ASN A 148 2.75 -4.84 -19.79
CA ASN A 148 2.69 -3.87 -20.91
C ASN A 148 1.88 -4.48 -22.07
N SER A 149 1.93 -3.89 -23.28
CA SER A 149 1.22 -4.41 -24.46
C SER A 149 1.64 -5.84 -24.88
N LYS A 150 2.87 -6.27 -24.51
CA LYS A 150 3.42 -7.59 -24.85
C LYS A 150 3.43 -8.56 -23.66
N ILE A 151 3.51 -8.06 -22.44
CA ILE A 151 3.60 -8.84 -21.18
C ILE A 151 2.25 -8.78 -20.49
N LYS A 152 1.58 -9.92 -20.38
CA LYS A 152 0.35 -10.04 -19.60
C LYS A 152 0.67 -10.06 -18.12
N LEU A 153 -0.15 -9.38 -17.33
CA LEU A 153 -0.08 -9.43 -15.88
C LEU A 153 -0.32 -10.86 -15.39
N SER A 154 0.58 -11.37 -14.55
CA SER A 154 0.41 -12.67 -13.91
C SER A 154 0.92 -12.62 -12.47
N LEU A 155 0.22 -13.32 -11.57
CA LEU A 155 0.60 -13.38 -10.15
C LEU A 155 2.03 -13.88 -9.96
N LYS A 156 2.44 -14.93 -10.68
CA LYS A 156 3.80 -15.47 -10.61
C LYS A 156 4.84 -14.41 -10.94
N ASN A 157 4.68 -13.69 -12.07
CA ASN A 157 5.63 -12.67 -12.49
C ASN A 157 5.71 -11.52 -11.48
N VAL A 158 4.58 -11.11 -10.90
CA VAL A 158 4.53 -10.06 -9.86
C VAL A 158 5.21 -10.54 -8.58
N THR A 159 4.90 -11.75 -8.10
CA THR A 159 5.49 -12.31 -6.87
C THR A 159 7.00 -12.45 -6.99
N ASP A 160 7.51 -12.90 -8.14
CA ASP A 160 8.96 -13.04 -8.38
C ASP A 160 9.70 -11.68 -8.32
N LYS A 161 8.98 -10.56 -8.54
CA LYS A 161 9.55 -9.20 -8.54
C LYS A 161 9.34 -8.46 -7.22
N CYS A 162 8.27 -8.77 -6.47
CA CYS A 162 8.01 -8.24 -5.13
C CYS A 162 8.78 -9.05 -4.08
N ASN A 163 10.10 -8.86 -4.00
CA ASN A 163 11.00 -9.68 -3.18
C ASN A 163 12.05 -8.87 -2.41
N LYS A 164 11.79 -7.59 -2.15
CA LYS A 164 12.72 -6.70 -1.44
C LYS A 164 12.29 -6.38 0.00
N GLY A 165 11.47 -7.24 0.61
CA GLY A 165 10.94 -6.98 1.94
C GLY A 165 10.13 -5.70 1.97
N SER A 166 10.54 -4.71 2.76
CA SER A 166 9.85 -3.41 2.88
C SER A 166 10.26 -2.35 1.84
N ASP A 167 11.17 -2.66 0.92
CA ASP A 167 11.77 -1.67 0.00
C ASP A 167 11.29 -1.80 -1.44
N ASN A 168 10.14 -2.44 -1.66
CA ASN A 168 9.60 -2.56 -2.99
C ASN A 168 9.08 -1.23 -3.53
N ILE A 169 9.18 -1.09 -4.85
CA ILE A 169 8.69 0.05 -5.62
C ILE A 169 7.72 -0.46 -6.67
N VAL A 170 6.49 0.06 -6.67
CA VAL A 170 5.50 -0.23 -7.70
C VAL A 170 5.19 1.05 -8.45
N GLY A 171 5.34 1.05 -9.76
CA GLY A 171 5.11 2.19 -10.64
C GLY A 171 4.09 1.88 -11.73
N PHE A 172 3.07 2.72 -11.82
CA PHE A 172 2.05 2.67 -12.84
C PHE A 172 2.25 3.81 -13.82
N TYR A 173 2.37 3.47 -15.09
CA TYR A 173 2.46 4.44 -16.19
C TYR A 173 1.13 4.46 -16.92
N PHE A 174 0.60 5.64 -17.12
CA PHE A 174 -0.68 5.87 -17.78
C PHE A 174 -0.50 6.67 -19.06
N ASN A 175 -1.25 6.29 -20.09
CA ASN A 175 -1.40 7.12 -21.28
C ASN A 175 -2.38 8.27 -21.00
N ASN A 176 -2.14 9.41 -21.65
CA ASN A 176 -3.13 10.47 -21.68
C ASN A 176 -4.33 10.03 -22.54
N PRO A 177 -5.54 9.90 -21.98
CA PRO A 177 -6.72 9.54 -22.77
C PRO A 177 -7.20 10.65 -23.70
N TYR A 178 -6.69 11.87 -23.55
CA TYR A 178 -7.13 13.06 -24.30
C TYR A 178 -6.18 13.44 -25.45
N ASN A 179 -5.09 12.72 -25.66
CA ASN A 179 -4.11 12.93 -26.73
C ASN A 179 -4.00 11.71 -27.66
N SER A 180 -5.13 11.17 -28.07
CA SER A 180 -5.20 10.17 -29.17
C SER A 180 -5.35 10.86 -30.52
#